data_c97061bb86cd94971265694032744c43
#
_entry.id   c97061bb86cd94971265694032744c43
#
_cell.length_a   1.000
_cell.length_b   1.000
_cell.length_c   1.000
_cell.angle_alpha   90.00
_cell.angle_beta   90.00
_cell.angle_gamma   90.00
#
_symmetry.space_group_name_H-M   'P 1'
#
loop_
_entity.id
_entity.type
_entity.pdbx_description
1 polymer ?
#
loop_
_entity_poly.entity_id
_entity_poly.type
_entity_poly.pdbx_seq_one_letter_code
_entity_poly.pdbx_strand_id
1 'polypeptide(L)'
;MNDTNWQSRVTLLVNSCDAYADLWQPFFTLLTRYFVPLPDEILLNTETKEFHLDGVKLRCVHSNAPTYGERMTEALKQVKTEYTLLLLDDFFLRQPVDIGRLEDIVRWMDADRDIVYFNSDVTEAVCDLEVGRYPGYRRLPAGNRYTLNLQAAVWRTEKFAEYWQHKVSPWDWEERCNVLTAAHPRDKFYCVLNEEARFLDYGYRKGQWMGICHGKWVEADVVPLFAKEGIQVDFAKRGFVDLNNRPASLNNG
;
A
#
# COMPACT_ATOMS: atom_id res chain seq x y z
N MET A 1 6.17 29.48 -10.63
CA MET A 1 6.50 28.19 -9.97
C MET A 1 5.22 27.79 -9.27
N ASN A 2 4.51 26.78 -9.79
CA ASN A 2 3.37 26.24 -9.08
C ASN A 2 3.94 25.51 -7.88
N ASP A 3 3.69 26.06 -6.70
CA ASP A 3 4.01 25.44 -5.43
C ASP A 3 3.07 24.22 -5.29
N THR A 4 3.50 23.11 -5.89
CA THR A 4 2.74 21.87 -5.82
C THR A 4 3.05 21.23 -4.48
N ASN A 5 2.42 21.75 -3.43
CA ASN A 5 2.43 21.10 -2.13
C ASN A 5 1.77 19.71 -2.27
N TRP A 6 2.58 18.69 -2.52
CA TRP A 6 2.12 17.30 -2.69
C TRP A 6 1.32 16.82 -1.49
N GLN A 7 1.61 17.31 -0.29
CA GLN A 7 0.96 16.92 0.96
C GLN A 7 -0.56 17.16 0.93
N SER A 8 -1.00 18.26 0.33
CA SER A 8 -2.43 18.60 0.19
C SER A 8 -3.11 17.88 -0.98
N ARG A 9 -2.34 17.20 -1.83
CA ARG A 9 -2.82 16.53 -3.04
C ARG A 9 -2.84 15.01 -2.95
N VAL A 10 -2.21 14.46 -1.92
CA VAL A 10 -2.12 13.02 -1.67
C VAL A 10 -2.82 12.71 -0.35
N THR A 11 -3.79 11.81 -0.35
CA THR A 11 -4.32 11.20 0.87
C THR A 11 -3.59 9.89 1.11
N LEU A 12 -3.05 9.71 2.31
CA LEU A 12 -2.59 8.42 2.78
C LEU A 12 -3.79 7.58 3.24
N LEU A 13 -4.12 6.54 2.52
CA LEU A 13 -5.15 5.58 2.90
C LEU A 13 -4.49 4.33 3.47
N VAL A 14 -4.62 4.15 4.79
CA VAL A 14 -4.20 2.93 5.48
C VAL A 14 -5.39 1.99 5.54
N ASN A 15 -5.31 0.88 4.80
CA ASN A 15 -6.36 -0.11 4.81
C ASN A 15 -6.13 -1.13 5.92
N SER A 16 -7.13 -1.26 6.79
CA SER A 16 -7.09 -2.09 7.99
C SER A 16 -8.45 -2.73 8.28
N CYS A 17 -8.57 -3.31 9.46
CA CYS A 17 -9.80 -3.84 10.04
C CYS A 17 -9.69 -3.84 11.58
N ASP A 18 -10.82 -3.91 12.26
CA ASP A 18 -10.88 -3.92 13.72
C ASP A 18 -10.10 -5.05 14.38
N ALA A 19 -9.95 -6.18 13.68
CA ALA A 19 -9.15 -7.32 14.13
C ALA A 19 -7.64 -7.02 14.17
N TYR A 20 -7.20 -5.96 13.48
CA TYR A 20 -5.81 -5.52 13.40
C TYR A 20 -5.50 -4.29 14.27
N ALA A 21 -6.44 -3.88 15.12
CA ALA A 21 -6.28 -2.68 15.96
C ALA A 21 -5.02 -2.67 16.87
N ASP A 22 -4.48 -3.83 17.21
CA ASP A 22 -3.22 -3.93 17.97
C ASP A 22 -1.98 -3.64 17.12
N LEU A 23 -2.10 -3.60 15.81
CA LEU A 23 -1.02 -3.22 14.88
C LEU A 23 -0.94 -1.70 14.70
N TRP A 24 -2.01 -0.95 14.98
CA TRP A 24 -2.05 0.47 14.64
C TRP A 24 -1.00 1.28 15.40
N GLN A 25 -0.83 1.03 16.69
CA GLN A 25 0.20 1.75 17.47
C GLN A 25 1.62 1.53 16.91
N PRO A 26 2.12 0.31 16.71
CA PRO A 26 3.45 0.09 16.12
C PRO A 26 3.54 0.60 14.68
N PHE A 27 2.50 0.41 13.87
CA PHE A 27 2.45 0.89 12.49
C PHE A 27 2.61 2.42 12.42
N PHE A 28 1.76 3.17 13.11
CA PHE A 28 1.80 4.63 13.08
C PHE A 28 3.02 5.22 13.79
N THR A 29 3.57 4.52 14.77
CA THR A 29 4.86 4.91 15.38
C THR A 29 5.98 4.91 14.34
N LEU A 30 6.06 3.85 13.52
CA LEU A 30 7.07 3.78 12.46
C LEU A 30 6.74 4.70 11.28
N LEU A 31 5.46 4.84 10.94
CA LEU A 31 5.01 5.77 9.91
C LEU A 31 5.46 7.20 10.22
N THR A 32 5.16 7.69 11.42
CA THR A 32 5.52 9.06 11.82
C THR A 32 7.04 9.28 11.98
N ARG A 33 7.79 8.23 12.27
CA ARG A 33 9.25 8.28 12.36
C ARG A 33 9.92 8.37 11.00
N TYR A 34 9.41 7.65 10.04
CA TYR A 34 10.07 7.45 8.75
C TYR A 34 9.42 8.19 7.58
N PHE A 35 8.19 8.65 7.73
CA PHE A 35 7.51 9.42 6.71
C PHE A 35 7.35 10.89 7.15
N VAL A 36 8.37 11.68 6.89
CA VAL A 36 8.40 13.11 7.27
C VAL A 36 8.79 13.96 6.06
N PRO A 37 7.95 14.94 5.65
CA PRO A 37 6.63 15.25 6.21
C PRO A 37 5.54 14.25 5.80
N LEU A 38 4.50 14.15 6.60
CA LEU A 38 3.30 13.36 6.28
C LEU A 38 2.38 14.11 5.30
N PRO A 39 1.51 13.41 4.54
CA PRO A 39 0.37 14.02 3.85
C PRO A 39 -0.55 14.76 4.83
N ASP A 40 -1.25 15.80 4.34
CA ASP A 40 -2.18 16.59 5.16
C ASP A 40 -3.41 15.79 5.61
N GLU A 41 -3.76 14.72 4.90
CA GLU A 41 -4.85 13.82 5.25
C GLU A 41 -4.38 12.37 5.33
N ILE A 42 -4.67 11.74 6.47
CA ILE A 42 -4.47 10.30 6.68
C ILE A 42 -5.82 9.69 7.04
N LEU A 43 -6.21 8.68 6.29
CA LEU A 43 -7.41 7.88 6.52
C LEU A 43 -7.03 6.48 6.99
N LEU A 44 -7.60 6.04 8.09
CA LEU A 44 -7.51 4.66 8.57
C LEU A 44 -8.86 3.97 8.31
N ASN A 45 -8.90 3.04 7.38
CA ASN A 45 -10.11 2.27 7.05
C ASN A 45 -10.32 1.15 8.07
N THR A 46 -11.44 1.22 8.81
CA THR A 46 -11.79 0.27 9.89
C THR A 46 -13.27 -0.10 9.81
N GLU A 47 -13.74 -1.01 10.66
CA GLU A 47 -15.18 -1.28 10.77
C GLU A 47 -15.85 -0.36 11.78
N THR A 48 -15.39 -0.35 13.04
CA THR A 48 -16.04 0.37 14.14
C THR A 48 -15.09 1.04 15.12
N LYS A 49 -13.83 0.57 15.18
CA LYS A 49 -12.87 1.07 16.16
C LYS A 49 -12.24 2.39 15.75
N GLU A 50 -12.03 3.22 16.75
CA GLU A 50 -11.30 4.48 16.63
C GLU A 50 -9.83 4.29 17.02
N PHE A 51 -9.00 5.09 16.39
CA PHE A 51 -7.59 5.23 16.75
C PHE A 51 -7.21 6.71 16.71
N HIS A 52 -6.41 7.11 17.67
CA HIS A 52 -5.86 8.45 17.76
C HIS A 52 -4.37 8.38 18.05
N LEU A 53 -3.61 9.24 17.42
CA LEU A 53 -2.18 9.42 17.70
C LEU A 53 -1.89 10.90 17.85
N ASP A 54 -1.32 11.29 18.99
CA ASP A 54 -1.02 12.68 19.31
C ASP A 54 -0.10 13.30 18.25
N GLY A 55 -0.47 14.50 17.79
CA GLY A 55 0.29 15.24 16.79
C GLY A 55 0.08 14.75 15.34
N VAL A 56 -0.75 13.74 15.09
CA VAL A 56 -1.06 13.25 13.76
C VAL A 56 -2.52 13.54 13.40
N LYS A 57 -2.73 14.21 12.27
CA LYS A 57 -4.07 14.43 11.75
C LYS A 57 -4.55 13.17 11.01
N LEU A 58 -5.07 12.23 11.79
CA LEU A 58 -5.61 10.97 11.32
C LEU A 58 -7.12 10.93 11.55
N ARG A 59 -7.84 10.39 10.58
CA ARG A 59 -9.29 10.17 10.66
C ARG A 59 -9.62 8.71 10.37
N CYS A 60 -10.34 8.06 11.28
CA CYS A 60 -10.91 6.75 11.02
C CYS A 60 -12.09 6.87 10.05
N VAL A 61 -12.15 5.96 9.09
CA VAL A 61 -13.26 5.81 8.16
C VAL A 61 -13.93 4.48 8.47
N HIS A 62 -15.16 4.55 8.96
CA HIS A 62 -15.91 3.38 9.37
C HIS A 62 -16.77 2.85 8.24
N SER A 63 -16.73 1.54 8.04
CA SER A 63 -17.61 0.83 7.13
C SER A 63 -18.00 -0.53 7.70
N ASN A 64 -19.30 -0.71 7.91
CA ASN A 64 -19.89 -1.99 8.29
C ASN A 64 -20.27 -2.87 7.07
N ALA A 65 -19.78 -2.52 5.89
CA ALA A 65 -20.04 -3.31 4.69
C ALA A 65 -19.47 -4.73 4.85
N PRO A 66 -20.22 -5.75 4.36
CA PRO A 66 -19.90 -7.15 4.68
C PRO A 66 -18.62 -7.66 4.00
N THR A 67 -18.21 -7.04 2.89
CA THR A 67 -17.05 -7.50 2.15
C THR A 67 -15.91 -6.49 2.19
N TYR A 68 -14.70 -6.98 2.05
CA TYR A 68 -13.49 -6.16 1.92
C TYR A 68 -13.62 -5.13 0.80
N GLY A 69 -14.08 -5.55 -0.38
CA GLY A 69 -14.23 -4.65 -1.54
C GLY A 69 -15.25 -3.54 -1.31
N GLU A 70 -16.35 -3.82 -0.63
CA GLU A 70 -17.34 -2.80 -0.28
C GLU A 70 -16.77 -1.78 0.72
N ARG A 71 -16.04 -2.25 1.75
CA ARG A 71 -15.37 -1.36 2.71
C ARG A 71 -14.34 -0.45 2.02
N MET A 72 -13.52 -0.99 1.12
CA MET A 72 -12.60 -0.18 0.32
C MET A 72 -13.34 0.84 -0.56
N THR A 73 -14.45 0.46 -1.17
CA THR A 73 -15.26 1.38 -1.97
C THR A 73 -15.78 2.55 -1.13
N GLU A 74 -16.22 2.28 0.09
CA GLU A 74 -16.69 3.32 1.00
C GLU A 74 -15.55 4.21 1.49
N ALA A 75 -14.38 3.64 1.78
CA ALA A 75 -13.19 4.40 2.15
C ALA A 75 -12.74 5.33 1.01
N LEU A 76 -12.68 4.83 -0.22
CA LEU A 76 -12.30 5.64 -1.39
C LEU A 76 -13.24 6.81 -1.67
N LYS A 77 -14.54 6.70 -1.36
CA LYS A 77 -15.48 7.82 -1.44
C LYS A 77 -15.14 8.97 -0.48
N GLN A 78 -14.40 8.68 0.59
CA GLN A 78 -13.98 9.69 1.57
C GLN A 78 -12.70 10.42 1.16
N VAL A 79 -11.91 9.88 0.24
CA VAL A 79 -10.71 10.53 -0.31
C VAL A 79 -11.15 11.69 -1.21
N LYS A 80 -10.60 12.88 -0.97
CA LYS A 80 -10.93 14.10 -1.72
C LYS A 80 -9.77 14.66 -2.55
N THR A 81 -8.59 14.09 -2.38
CA THR A 81 -7.38 14.49 -3.10
C THR A 81 -7.28 13.80 -4.46
N GLU A 82 -6.44 14.35 -5.33
CA GLU A 82 -6.22 13.82 -6.69
C GLU A 82 -5.54 12.45 -6.67
N TYR A 83 -4.71 12.21 -5.65
CA TYR A 83 -3.93 11.00 -5.50
C TYR A 83 -4.17 10.32 -4.16
N THR A 84 -4.11 9.00 -4.18
CA THR A 84 -4.17 8.14 -2.99
C THR A 84 -2.89 7.34 -2.88
N LEU A 85 -2.17 7.47 -1.77
CA LEU A 85 -1.13 6.52 -1.38
C LEU A 85 -1.78 5.43 -0.52
N LEU A 86 -1.84 4.21 -1.06
CA LEU A 86 -2.35 3.05 -0.32
C LEU A 86 -1.23 2.42 0.49
N LEU A 87 -1.48 2.15 1.77
CA LEU A 87 -0.67 1.28 2.62
C LEU A 87 -1.55 0.23 3.32
N LEU A 88 -0.94 -0.90 3.67
CA LEU A 88 -1.52 -1.92 4.55
C LEU A 88 -0.86 -1.82 5.92
N ASP A 89 -1.63 -2.00 6.99
CA ASP A 89 -1.15 -1.87 8.37
C ASP A 89 -0.40 -3.10 8.92
N ASP A 90 -0.33 -4.16 8.14
CA ASP A 90 0.37 -5.41 8.46
C ASP A 90 1.83 -5.47 7.97
N PHE A 91 2.32 -4.38 7.37
CA PHE A 91 3.72 -4.13 7.03
C PHE A 91 4.23 -2.87 7.72
N PHE A 92 5.53 -2.80 8.01
CA PHE A 92 6.10 -1.75 8.85
C PHE A 92 7.25 -1.02 8.16
N LEU A 93 7.22 0.33 8.13
CA LEU A 93 8.32 1.13 7.59
C LEU A 93 9.62 0.85 8.34
N ARG A 94 10.75 0.80 7.60
CA ARG A 94 12.07 0.41 8.10
C ARG A 94 13.12 1.48 7.94
N GLN A 95 12.84 2.45 7.07
CA GLN A 95 13.75 3.53 6.72
C GLN A 95 12.97 4.75 6.22
N PRO A 96 13.61 5.93 6.16
CA PRO A 96 12.96 7.15 5.67
C PRO A 96 12.36 6.98 4.28
N VAL A 97 11.16 7.54 4.11
CA VAL A 97 10.49 7.65 2.81
C VAL A 97 11.23 8.67 1.95
N ASP A 98 11.51 8.33 0.70
CA ASP A 98 12.05 9.27 -0.29
C ASP A 98 10.95 10.22 -0.77
N ILE A 99 10.85 11.36 -0.10
CA ILE A 99 9.85 12.39 -0.41
C ILE A 99 10.08 12.97 -1.81
N GLY A 100 11.33 13.17 -2.21
CA GLY A 100 11.65 13.67 -3.55
C GLY A 100 11.13 12.75 -4.65
N ARG A 101 11.22 11.44 -4.43
CA ARG A 101 10.65 10.44 -5.35
C ARG A 101 9.13 10.47 -5.37
N LEU A 102 8.48 10.65 -4.22
CA LEU A 102 7.02 10.81 -4.15
C LEU A 102 6.55 12.06 -4.90
N GLU A 103 7.26 13.18 -4.75
CA GLU A 103 7.01 14.40 -5.51
C GLU A 103 7.19 14.21 -7.02
N ASP A 104 8.22 13.47 -7.41
CA ASP A 104 8.45 13.10 -8.81
C ASP A 104 7.27 12.30 -9.37
N ILE A 105 6.77 11.31 -8.64
CA ILE A 105 5.60 10.50 -9.03
C ILE A 105 4.38 11.40 -9.26
N VAL A 106 4.06 12.28 -8.31
CA VAL A 106 2.93 13.22 -8.43
C VAL A 106 3.09 14.08 -9.69
N ARG A 107 4.29 14.64 -9.92
CA ARG A 107 4.59 15.46 -11.11
C ARG A 107 4.46 14.66 -12.42
N TRP A 108 4.90 13.40 -12.46
CA TRP A 108 4.76 12.55 -13.63
C TRP A 108 3.28 12.21 -13.92
N MET A 109 2.51 11.95 -12.89
CA MET A 109 1.07 11.72 -13.02
C MET A 109 0.32 12.98 -13.45
N ASP A 110 0.77 14.18 -13.05
CA ASP A 110 0.24 15.46 -13.56
C ASP A 110 0.50 15.64 -15.05
N ALA A 111 1.70 15.31 -15.48
CA ALA A 111 2.13 15.48 -16.86
C ALA A 111 1.49 14.47 -17.83
N ASP A 112 1.06 13.33 -17.35
CA ASP A 112 0.45 12.27 -18.15
C ASP A 112 -0.80 11.72 -17.43
N ARG A 113 -1.98 12.13 -17.88
CA ARG A 113 -3.27 11.76 -17.28
C ARG A 113 -3.63 10.29 -17.43
N ASP A 114 -2.99 9.59 -18.36
CA ASP A 114 -3.19 8.16 -18.54
C ASP A 114 -2.44 7.33 -17.47
N ILE A 115 -1.53 7.94 -16.72
CA ILE A 115 -0.86 7.26 -15.61
C ILE A 115 -1.80 7.18 -14.42
N VAL A 116 -2.12 5.96 -14.01
CA VAL A 116 -3.07 5.71 -12.92
C VAL A 116 -2.43 5.09 -11.68
N TYR A 117 -1.23 4.51 -11.81
CA TYR A 117 -0.64 3.70 -10.77
C TYR A 117 0.89 3.69 -10.81
N PHE A 118 1.50 3.95 -9.66
CA PHE A 118 2.92 3.73 -9.40
C PHE A 118 3.09 2.84 -8.17
N ASN A 119 3.53 1.60 -8.37
CA ASN A 119 3.82 0.66 -7.29
C ASN A 119 5.22 0.90 -6.73
N SER A 120 5.33 0.92 -5.42
CA SER A 120 6.59 1.00 -4.67
C SER A 120 7.33 -0.33 -4.61
N ASP A 121 6.81 -1.39 -5.23
CA ASP A 121 7.43 -2.70 -5.15
C ASP A 121 7.75 -3.31 -6.51
N VAL A 122 8.70 -4.25 -6.51
CA VAL A 122 9.06 -5.01 -7.70
C VAL A 122 7.99 -6.07 -7.94
N THR A 123 7.31 -6.02 -9.08
CA THR A 123 6.33 -7.03 -9.46
C THR A 123 6.90 -8.04 -10.45
N GLU A 124 6.28 -9.22 -10.51
CA GLU A 124 6.66 -10.29 -11.45
C GLU A 124 6.23 -10.03 -12.89
N ALA A 125 5.29 -9.10 -13.10
CA ALA A 125 4.86 -8.77 -14.44
C ALA A 125 6.06 -8.25 -15.24
N VAL A 126 6.78 -9.16 -15.88
CA VAL A 126 7.96 -8.85 -16.68
C VAL A 126 7.50 -8.06 -17.88
N CYS A 127 7.89 -6.80 -17.91
CA CYS A 127 7.74 -5.98 -19.09
C CYS A 127 8.82 -4.91 -19.11
N ASP A 128 9.66 -4.93 -20.13
CA ASP A 128 10.69 -3.92 -20.35
C ASP A 128 10.16 -2.71 -21.13
N LEU A 129 8.83 -2.53 -21.17
CA LEU A 129 8.25 -1.38 -21.84
C LEU A 129 8.59 -0.09 -21.09
N GLU A 130 9.04 0.89 -21.84
CA GLU A 130 9.34 2.24 -21.35
C GLU A 130 10.34 2.30 -20.17
N VAL A 131 11.27 1.35 -20.09
CA VAL A 131 12.38 1.45 -19.13
C VAL A 131 13.16 2.74 -19.42
N GLY A 132 13.40 3.54 -18.37
CA GLY A 132 14.13 4.81 -18.45
C GLY A 132 13.28 6.05 -18.74
N ARG A 133 12.00 5.93 -19.03
CA ARG A 133 11.11 7.10 -19.15
C ARG A 133 10.95 7.82 -17.81
N TYR A 134 10.75 7.04 -16.75
CA TYR A 134 10.71 7.53 -15.37
C TYR A 134 11.84 6.87 -14.59
N PRO A 135 12.80 7.64 -14.04
CA PRO A 135 13.97 7.08 -13.38
C PRO A 135 13.60 6.10 -12.25
N GLY A 136 14.09 4.88 -12.32
CA GLY A 136 13.84 3.82 -11.36
C GLY A 136 12.54 3.04 -11.57
N TYR A 137 11.76 3.34 -12.63
CA TYR A 137 10.49 2.68 -12.92
C TYR A 137 10.45 2.04 -14.30
N ARG A 138 9.61 1.04 -14.44
CA ARG A 138 9.23 0.42 -15.70
C ARG A 138 7.72 0.34 -15.81
N ARG A 139 7.21 0.38 -17.05
CA ARG A 139 5.79 0.21 -17.31
C ARG A 139 5.39 -1.24 -17.18
N LEU A 140 4.24 -1.49 -16.58
CA LEU A 140 3.61 -2.79 -16.50
C LEU A 140 2.65 -2.99 -17.69
N PRO A 141 2.56 -4.19 -18.26
CA PRO A 141 1.60 -4.49 -19.32
C PRO A 141 0.19 -4.56 -18.73
N ALA A 142 -0.79 -3.96 -19.41
CA ALA A 142 -2.19 -4.21 -19.14
C ALA A 142 -2.54 -5.68 -19.50
N GLY A 143 -3.55 -6.23 -18.83
CA GLY A 143 -4.01 -7.58 -19.10
C GLY A 143 -3.17 -8.71 -18.47
N ASN A 144 -2.13 -8.40 -17.74
CA ASN A 144 -1.33 -9.39 -17.03
C ASN A 144 -1.82 -9.57 -15.59
N ARG A 145 -1.69 -10.79 -15.10
CA ARG A 145 -1.91 -11.11 -13.69
C ARG A 145 -0.95 -10.30 -12.82
N TYR A 146 -1.42 -9.79 -11.69
CA TYR A 146 -0.65 -8.94 -10.77
C TYR A 146 -0.07 -7.65 -11.38
N THR A 147 -0.61 -7.14 -12.48
CA THR A 147 -0.35 -5.77 -12.93
C THR A 147 -0.70 -4.76 -11.83
N LEU A 148 -1.78 -5.01 -11.12
CA LEU A 148 -2.16 -4.32 -9.90
C LEU A 148 -2.04 -5.27 -8.71
N ASN A 149 -1.61 -4.74 -7.58
CA ASN A 149 -1.62 -5.44 -6.31
C ASN A 149 -1.90 -4.45 -5.17
N LEU A 150 -2.08 -4.94 -3.97
CA LEU A 150 -2.42 -4.13 -2.80
C LEU A 150 -1.18 -3.64 -2.03
N GLN A 151 0.01 -3.83 -2.57
CA GLN A 151 1.21 -3.29 -1.98
C GLN A 151 1.23 -1.76 -2.08
N ALA A 152 2.16 -1.12 -1.37
CA ALA A 152 2.28 0.33 -1.34
C ALA A 152 2.33 0.94 -2.75
N ALA A 153 1.38 1.80 -3.07
CA ALA A 153 1.27 2.40 -4.39
C ALA A 153 0.60 3.77 -4.34
N VAL A 154 1.06 4.66 -5.23
CA VAL A 154 0.39 5.92 -5.52
C VAL A 154 -0.59 5.69 -6.65
N TRP A 155 -1.83 6.03 -6.41
CA TRP A 155 -2.95 5.90 -7.34
C TRP A 155 -3.50 7.25 -7.75
N ARG A 156 -3.98 7.38 -8.98
CA ARG A 156 -4.95 8.41 -9.31
C ARG A 156 -6.27 8.04 -8.67
N THR A 157 -6.78 8.85 -7.74
CA THR A 157 -7.90 8.51 -6.85
C THR A 157 -9.15 8.09 -7.62
N GLU A 158 -9.56 8.85 -8.64
CA GLU A 158 -10.73 8.53 -9.46
C GLU A 158 -10.61 7.16 -10.13
N LYS A 159 -9.40 6.82 -10.63
CA LYS A 159 -9.13 5.54 -11.26
C LYS A 159 -9.07 4.41 -10.24
N PHE A 160 -8.49 4.65 -9.09
CA PHE A 160 -8.50 3.64 -8.01
C PHE A 160 -9.94 3.26 -7.63
N ALA A 161 -10.81 4.25 -7.46
CA ALA A 161 -12.23 4.00 -7.18
C ALA A 161 -12.94 3.25 -8.33
N GLU A 162 -12.59 3.53 -9.60
CA GLU A 162 -13.11 2.82 -10.77
C GLU A 162 -12.69 1.35 -10.78
N TYR A 163 -11.41 1.08 -10.51
CA TYR A 163 -10.88 -0.29 -10.43
C TYR A 163 -11.44 -1.09 -9.24
N TRP A 164 -11.99 -0.41 -8.24
CA TRP A 164 -12.44 -1.04 -6.99
C TRP A 164 -13.96 -1.24 -6.90
N GLN A 165 -14.64 -1.51 -8.00
CA GLN A 165 -16.11 -1.55 -8.05
C GLN A 165 -16.76 -2.88 -7.60
N HIS A 166 -15.99 -3.87 -7.15
CA HIS A 166 -16.49 -5.23 -6.98
C HIS A 166 -16.48 -5.72 -5.52
N LYS A 167 -17.50 -6.55 -5.20
CA LYS A 167 -17.62 -7.29 -3.94
C LYS A 167 -16.69 -8.48 -3.93
N VAL A 168 -15.37 -8.25 -3.84
CA VAL A 168 -14.36 -9.30 -3.97
C VAL A 168 -13.41 -9.28 -2.77
N SER A 169 -12.77 -10.41 -2.51
CA SER A 169 -11.66 -10.47 -1.57
C SER A 169 -10.42 -9.74 -2.15
N PRO A 170 -9.44 -9.36 -1.30
CA PRO A 170 -8.19 -8.75 -1.79
C PRO A 170 -7.50 -9.63 -2.85
N TRP A 171 -7.40 -10.92 -2.60
CA TRP A 171 -6.75 -11.88 -3.50
C TRP A 171 -7.51 -12.04 -4.82
N ASP A 172 -8.85 -12.17 -4.77
CA ASP A 172 -9.67 -12.22 -5.99
C ASP A 172 -9.54 -10.95 -6.82
N TRP A 173 -9.37 -9.80 -6.17
CA TRP A 173 -9.18 -8.54 -6.86
C TRP A 173 -7.83 -8.52 -7.60
N GLU A 174 -6.75 -8.91 -6.94
CA GLU A 174 -5.41 -9.01 -7.54
C GLU A 174 -5.39 -10.01 -8.71
N GLU A 175 -6.10 -11.15 -8.59
CA GLU A 175 -6.21 -12.13 -9.67
C GLU A 175 -7.02 -11.62 -10.87
N ARG A 176 -8.01 -10.77 -10.63
CA ARG A 176 -8.86 -10.19 -11.69
C ARG A 176 -8.28 -8.95 -12.34
N CYS A 177 -7.18 -8.43 -11.84
CA CYS A 177 -6.60 -7.19 -12.36
C CYS A 177 -6.23 -7.29 -13.85
N ASN A 178 -5.96 -8.49 -14.37
CA ASN A 178 -5.73 -8.72 -15.79
C ASN A 178 -6.95 -8.34 -16.65
N VAL A 179 -8.16 -8.72 -16.23
CA VAL A 179 -9.40 -8.35 -16.95
C VAL A 179 -9.68 -6.86 -16.79
N LEU A 180 -9.54 -6.35 -15.56
CA LEU A 180 -9.77 -4.94 -15.26
C LEU A 180 -8.83 -4.03 -16.07
N THR A 181 -7.53 -4.31 -16.07
CA THR A 181 -6.54 -3.50 -16.79
C THR A 181 -6.66 -3.63 -18.31
N ALA A 182 -7.02 -4.81 -18.82
CA ALA A 182 -7.28 -5.02 -20.26
C ALA A 182 -8.49 -4.22 -20.77
N ALA A 183 -9.48 -3.97 -19.91
CA ALA A 183 -10.66 -3.16 -20.25
C ALA A 183 -10.33 -1.66 -20.39
N HIS A 184 -9.15 -1.21 -19.87
CA HIS A 184 -8.73 0.17 -19.88
C HIS A 184 -7.38 0.35 -20.63
N PRO A 185 -7.32 0.17 -21.95
CA PRO A 185 -6.06 0.07 -22.71
C PRO A 185 -5.23 1.36 -22.75
N ARG A 186 -5.80 2.50 -22.36
CA ARG A 186 -5.06 3.77 -22.25
C ARG A 186 -4.39 3.96 -20.90
N ASP A 187 -4.89 3.28 -19.87
CA ASP A 187 -4.35 3.42 -18.52
C ASP A 187 -2.92 2.84 -18.44
N LYS A 188 -2.05 3.55 -17.75
CA LYS A 188 -0.63 3.22 -17.62
C LYS A 188 -0.30 2.88 -16.17
N PHE A 189 0.42 1.79 -15.99
CA PHE A 189 0.79 1.23 -14.71
C PHE A 189 2.30 1.11 -14.64
N TYR A 190 2.90 1.50 -13.54
CA TYR A 190 4.35 1.45 -13.33
C TYR A 190 4.69 0.75 -12.03
N CYS A 191 5.85 0.08 -12.01
CA CYS A 191 6.47 -0.43 -10.79
C CYS A 191 7.95 -0.11 -10.77
N VAL A 192 8.58 -0.22 -9.61
CA VAL A 192 10.03 -0.02 -9.48
C VAL A 192 10.80 -1.11 -10.24
N LEU A 193 11.96 -0.73 -10.77
CA LEU A 193 12.88 -1.65 -11.47
C LEU A 193 13.55 -2.64 -10.51
N ASN A 194 13.89 -2.16 -9.32
CA ASN A 194 14.62 -2.88 -8.29
C ASN A 194 14.29 -2.30 -6.90
N GLU A 195 14.79 -2.91 -5.87
CA GLU A 195 14.52 -2.51 -4.48
C GLU A 195 15.08 -1.11 -4.13
N GLU A 196 16.19 -0.72 -4.73
CA GLU A 196 16.82 0.58 -4.48
C GLU A 196 16.01 1.76 -5.03
N ALA A 197 15.13 1.50 -6.00
CA ALA A 197 14.26 2.52 -6.59
C ALA A 197 12.96 2.76 -5.80
N ARG A 198 12.71 2.01 -4.73
CA ARG A 198 11.54 2.19 -3.87
C ARG A 198 11.52 3.58 -3.26
N PHE A 199 10.38 4.26 -3.30
CA PHE A 199 10.21 5.51 -2.56
C PHE A 199 9.91 5.28 -1.07
N LEU A 200 9.38 4.09 -0.73
CA LEU A 200 9.21 3.63 0.64
C LEU A 200 9.50 2.13 0.76
N ASP A 201 10.06 1.74 1.89
CA ASP A 201 10.29 0.35 2.25
C ASP A 201 9.55 0.02 3.56
N TYR A 202 8.46 -0.73 3.44
CA TYR A 202 7.70 -1.20 4.60
C TYR A 202 7.79 -2.73 4.79
N GLY A 203 8.87 -3.30 4.29
CA GLY A 203 9.30 -4.65 4.58
C GLY A 203 8.81 -5.71 3.61
N TYR A 204 7.89 -5.42 2.69
CA TYR A 204 7.49 -6.46 1.73
C TYR A 204 8.70 -6.95 0.91
N ARG A 205 8.83 -8.27 0.83
CA ARG A 205 9.83 -8.97 -0.01
C ARG A 205 9.14 -10.16 -0.66
N LYS A 206 9.24 -10.22 -1.98
CA LYS A 206 8.68 -11.33 -2.75
C LYS A 206 9.16 -12.69 -2.21
N GLY A 207 8.23 -13.61 -2.02
CA GLY A 207 8.52 -14.96 -1.53
C GLY A 207 8.95 -15.04 -0.07
N GLN A 208 8.93 -13.92 0.65
CA GLN A 208 9.20 -13.87 2.09
C GLN A 208 7.93 -13.46 2.84
N TRP A 209 7.74 -14.04 3.99
CA TRP A 209 6.72 -13.59 4.92
C TRP A 209 7.30 -12.46 5.77
N MET A 210 6.57 -11.36 5.84
CA MET A 210 6.97 -10.15 6.55
C MET A 210 5.78 -9.62 7.35
N GLY A 211 6.04 -8.82 8.38
CA GLY A 211 5.01 -8.19 9.20
C GLY A 211 4.05 -9.21 9.83
N ILE A 212 2.83 -9.26 9.32
CA ILE A 212 1.80 -10.20 9.71
C ILE A 212 1.53 -11.17 8.56
N CYS A 213 1.51 -12.46 8.86
CA CYS A 213 1.13 -13.50 7.92
C CYS A 213 0.05 -14.40 8.53
N HIS A 214 -1.08 -14.57 7.85
CA HIS A 214 -2.25 -15.32 8.36
C HIS A 214 -2.68 -14.88 9.77
N GLY A 215 -2.65 -13.57 10.05
CA GLY A 215 -3.03 -12.98 11.32
C GLY A 215 -2.01 -13.14 12.46
N LYS A 216 -0.83 -13.73 12.20
CA LYS A 216 0.24 -13.97 13.16
C LYS A 216 1.49 -13.19 12.82
N TRP A 217 2.30 -12.88 13.84
CA TRP A 217 3.58 -12.20 13.66
C TRP A 217 4.60 -13.07 12.92
N VAL A 218 5.35 -12.48 12.02
CA VAL A 218 6.54 -13.08 11.42
C VAL A 218 7.74 -12.75 12.32
N GLU A 219 8.11 -13.68 13.21
CA GLU A 219 9.10 -13.47 14.28
C GLU A 219 10.42 -12.88 13.76
N ALA A 220 10.99 -13.54 12.75
CA ALA A 220 12.29 -13.14 12.18
C ALA A 220 12.29 -11.73 11.60
N ASP A 221 11.10 -11.19 11.30
CA ASP A 221 10.91 -9.86 10.74
C ASP A 221 10.65 -8.81 11.79
N VAL A 222 9.61 -9.00 12.62
CA VAL A 222 9.12 -7.94 13.51
C VAL A 222 9.90 -7.81 14.80
N VAL A 223 10.44 -8.92 15.35
CA VAL A 223 11.15 -8.87 16.64
C VAL A 223 12.40 -8.01 16.56
N PRO A 224 13.32 -8.21 15.60
CA PRO A 224 14.50 -7.35 15.50
C PRO A 224 14.14 -5.90 15.13
N LEU A 225 13.12 -5.69 14.30
CA LEU A 225 12.67 -4.34 13.95
C LEU A 225 12.16 -3.60 15.18
N PHE A 226 11.23 -4.18 15.93
CA PHE A 226 10.64 -3.52 17.09
C PHE A 226 11.64 -3.33 18.23
N ALA A 227 12.57 -4.27 18.42
CA ALA A 227 13.66 -4.11 19.37
C ALA A 227 14.56 -2.91 19.01
N LYS A 228 14.96 -2.81 17.74
CA LYS A 228 15.74 -1.66 17.23
C LYS A 228 15.02 -0.33 17.43
N GLU A 229 13.72 -0.33 17.19
CA GLU A 229 12.89 0.89 17.21
C GLU A 229 12.32 1.23 18.61
N GLY A 230 12.59 0.39 19.61
CA GLY A 230 12.08 0.59 20.97
C GLY A 230 10.55 0.42 21.08
N ILE A 231 9.94 -0.34 20.17
CA ILE A 231 8.50 -0.59 20.13
C ILE A 231 8.19 -1.82 20.97
N GLN A 232 7.21 -1.69 21.87
CA GLN A 232 6.72 -2.78 22.70
C GLN A 232 5.34 -3.22 22.22
N VAL A 233 5.19 -4.51 21.98
CA VAL A 233 3.92 -5.14 21.60
C VAL A 233 3.73 -6.44 22.39
N ASP A 234 2.49 -6.83 22.59
CA ASP A 234 2.16 -8.15 23.14
C ASP A 234 2.13 -9.18 22.00
N PHE A 235 3.28 -9.80 21.75
CA PHE A 235 3.38 -10.84 20.73
C PHE A 235 2.50 -12.06 21.04
N ALA A 236 2.17 -12.33 22.32
CA ALA A 236 1.36 -13.48 22.69
C ALA A 236 -0.10 -13.37 22.20
N LYS A 237 -0.58 -12.16 21.99
CA LYS A 237 -1.93 -11.90 21.49
C LYS A 237 -2.21 -12.55 20.13
N ARG A 238 -1.22 -12.60 19.24
CA ARG A 238 -1.32 -13.21 17.90
C ARG A 238 -0.50 -14.49 17.79
N GLY A 239 0.56 -14.62 18.59
CA GLY A 239 1.58 -15.63 18.42
C GLY A 239 2.38 -15.46 17.14
N PHE A 240 3.31 -16.34 16.91
CA PHE A 240 4.15 -16.34 15.71
C PHE A 240 3.67 -17.36 14.68
N VAL A 241 3.89 -17.06 13.41
CA VAL A 241 3.62 -17.99 12.32
C VAL A 241 4.64 -19.13 12.34
N ASP A 242 4.17 -20.36 12.15
CA ASP A 242 5.07 -21.51 11.98
C ASP A 242 5.55 -21.59 10.52
N LEU A 243 6.78 -21.14 10.29
CA LEU A 243 7.40 -21.13 8.96
C LEU A 243 7.65 -22.54 8.39
N ASN A 244 7.64 -23.57 9.25
CA ASN A 244 7.83 -24.96 8.81
C ASN A 244 6.52 -25.56 8.25
N ASN A 245 5.40 -24.96 8.55
CA ASN A 245 4.06 -25.40 8.14
C ASN A 245 3.53 -24.56 6.96
N ARG A 246 4.35 -24.34 5.95
CA ARG A 246 3.94 -23.62 4.72
C ARG A 246 2.83 -24.39 4.03
N PRO A 247 1.64 -23.83 3.83
CA PRO A 247 0.65 -24.44 2.95
C PRO A 247 1.24 -24.61 1.55
N ALA A 248 1.08 -25.78 0.96
CA ALA A 248 1.61 -26.10 -0.37
C ALA A 248 1.10 -25.16 -1.49
N SER A 249 0.01 -24.42 -1.23
CA SER A 249 -0.59 -23.46 -2.15
C SER A 249 0.25 -22.19 -2.41
N LEU A 250 1.28 -21.92 -1.60
CA LEU A 250 2.15 -20.73 -1.76
C LEU A 250 3.47 -21.03 -2.50
N ASN A 251 3.66 -22.27 -2.97
CA ASN A 251 4.85 -22.65 -3.74
C ASN A 251 4.69 -22.50 -5.26
N ASN A 252 3.51 -22.04 -5.73
CA ASN A 252 3.19 -21.87 -7.14
C ASN A 252 2.78 -20.41 -7.41
N GLY A 253 3.68 -19.46 -7.19
CA GLY A 253 3.51 -18.08 -7.57
C GLY A 253 4.79 -17.55 -8.17
#